data_954d64a9eef3cadfe45baac05d353551
#
_entry.id   954d64a9eef3cadfe45baac05d353551
#
_cell.length_a   1.000
_cell.length_b   1.000
_cell.length_c   1.000
_cell.angle_alpha   90.00
_cell.angle_beta   90.00
_cell.angle_gamma   90.00
#
_symmetry.space_group_name_H-M   'P 1'
#
loop_
_entity.id
_entity.type
_entity.pdbx_description
1 polymer ?
#
loop_
_entity_poly.entity_id
_entity_poly.type
_entity_poly.pdbx_seq_one_letter_code
_entity_poly.pdbx_strand_id
1 'polypeptide(L)'
;MKPIYLSIQQQETGENIRRLLKSNGYTVKDIQEVMGFENPQAVYKWLSGKSLPSLENLLILSKLLNISIENILVIDEDINILRSINTQWMLNRINDVLELQNGIRNYRIR
;
A
#
# COMPACT_ATOMS: atom_id res chain seq x y z
N MET A 1 5.15 12.50 -22.86
CA MET A 1 4.34 11.85 -21.80
C MET A 1 4.00 12.89 -20.75
N LYS A 2 2.76 12.96 -20.35
CA LYS A 2 2.34 13.88 -19.29
C LYS A 2 2.77 13.34 -17.93
N PRO A 3 3.20 14.20 -17.01
CA PRO A 3 3.54 13.73 -15.67
C PRO A 3 2.30 13.18 -14.96
N ILE A 4 2.50 12.17 -14.13
CA ILE A 4 1.47 11.62 -13.26
C ILE A 4 1.54 12.34 -11.93
N TYR A 5 0.41 12.84 -11.45
CA TYR A 5 0.33 13.53 -10.17
C TYR A 5 -0.31 12.59 -9.15
N LEU A 6 0.43 12.30 -8.12
CA LEU A 6 -0.04 11.51 -6.98
C LEU A 6 0.10 12.35 -5.72
N SER A 7 -0.90 12.26 -4.85
CA SER A 7 -0.80 12.85 -3.52
C SER A 7 -1.32 11.87 -2.49
N ILE A 8 -0.69 11.87 -1.32
CA ILE A 8 -1.12 11.04 -0.21
C ILE A 8 -2.14 11.83 0.59
N GLN A 9 -3.32 11.24 0.79
CA GLN A 9 -4.38 11.83 1.59
C GLN A 9 -4.15 11.49 3.06
N GLN A 10 -3.64 12.45 3.82
CA GLN A 10 -3.20 12.19 5.20
C GLN A 10 -4.34 11.78 6.12
N GLN A 11 -5.49 12.44 6.00
CA GLN A 11 -6.63 12.14 6.86
C GLN A 11 -7.22 10.77 6.55
N GLU A 12 -7.43 10.49 5.28
CA GLU A 12 -7.96 9.20 4.83
C GLU A 12 -6.98 8.06 5.13
N THR A 13 -5.69 8.32 5.04
CA THR A 13 -4.66 7.36 5.44
C THR A 13 -4.74 7.08 6.93
N GLY A 14 -4.90 8.11 7.76
CA GLY A 14 -5.08 7.95 9.20
C GLY A 14 -6.30 7.10 9.54
N GLU A 15 -7.41 7.35 8.87
CA GLU A 15 -8.63 6.56 9.04
C GLU A 15 -8.42 5.10 8.60
N ASN A 16 -7.71 4.90 7.52
CA ASN A 16 -7.38 3.55 7.05
C ASN A 16 -6.49 2.80 8.04
N ILE A 17 -5.48 3.46 8.59
CA ILE A 17 -4.62 2.87 9.63
C ILE A 17 -5.48 2.49 10.84
N ARG A 18 -6.36 3.38 11.29
CA ARG A 18 -7.26 3.09 12.42
C ARG A 18 -8.10 1.85 12.14
N ARG A 19 -8.70 1.77 10.96
CA ARG A 19 -9.51 0.62 10.55
C ARG A 19 -8.68 -0.67 10.53
N LEU A 20 -7.46 -0.63 9.99
CA LEU A 20 -6.57 -1.77 9.91
C LEU A 20 -6.13 -2.25 11.30
N LEU A 21 -5.79 -1.32 12.20
CA LEU A 21 -5.44 -1.67 13.58
C LEU A 21 -6.62 -2.35 14.28
N LYS A 22 -7.79 -1.76 14.16
CA LYS A 22 -9.00 -2.29 14.80
C LYS A 22 -9.34 -3.68 14.28
N SER A 23 -9.30 -3.88 12.96
CA SER A 23 -9.62 -5.17 12.37
C SER A 23 -8.62 -6.27 12.71
N ASN A 24 -7.39 -5.90 13.08
CA ASN A 24 -6.36 -6.84 13.51
C ASN A 24 -6.25 -6.95 15.03
N GLY A 25 -7.12 -6.26 15.78
CA GLY A 25 -7.14 -6.34 17.24
C GLY A 25 -6.04 -5.56 17.93
N TYR A 26 -5.40 -4.61 17.27
CA TYR A 26 -4.34 -3.79 17.84
C TYR A 26 -4.91 -2.49 18.43
N THR A 27 -4.40 -2.13 19.60
CA THR A 27 -4.69 -0.84 20.25
C THR A 27 -3.58 0.16 19.92
N VAL A 28 -3.84 1.44 20.21
CA VAL A 28 -2.81 2.48 20.11
C VAL A 28 -1.61 2.14 21.00
N LYS A 29 -1.87 1.62 22.18
CA LYS A 29 -0.81 1.22 23.10
C LYS A 29 0.07 0.10 22.52
N ASP A 30 -0.53 -0.87 21.86
CA ASP A 30 0.22 -1.93 21.19
C ASP A 30 1.17 -1.35 20.16
N ILE A 31 0.71 -0.40 19.36
CA ILE A 31 1.53 0.23 18.34
C ILE A 31 2.63 1.08 18.96
N GLN A 32 2.32 1.82 20.03
CA GLN A 32 3.32 2.55 20.79
C GLN A 32 4.46 1.65 21.24
N GLU A 33 4.13 0.49 21.79
CA GLU A 33 5.11 -0.49 22.28
C GLU A 33 5.94 -1.08 21.13
N VAL A 34 5.29 -1.48 20.04
CA VAL A 34 5.97 -2.04 18.88
C VAL A 34 6.95 -1.04 18.26
N MET A 35 6.57 0.23 18.21
CA MET A 35 7.43 1.30 17.66
C MET A 35 8.52 1.74 18.63
N GLY A 36 8.42 1.37 19.91
CA GLY A 36 9.36 1.82 20.92
C GLY A 36 9.20 3.29 21.30
N PHE A 37 8.00 3.84 21.15
CA PHE A 37 7.73 5.25 21.50
C PHE A 37 7.49 5.40 23.00
N GLU A 38 8.01 6.48 23.56
CA GLU A 38 7.81 6.80 25.00
C GLU A 38 6.37 7.16 25.34
N ASN A 39 5.62 7.68 24.33
CA ASN A 39 4.23 8.09 24.51
C ASN A 39 3.46 7.82 23.20
N PRO A 40 2.12 7.87 23.23
CA PRO A 40 1.32 7.52 22.03
C PRO A 40 1.08 8.69 21.08
N GLN A 41 1.68 9.86 21.32
CA GLN A 41 1.33 11.07 20.57
C GLN A 41 1.55 10.94 19.06
N ALA A 42 2.67 10.34 18.64
CA ALA A 42 2.93 10.13 17.22
C ALA A 42 1.84 9.29 16.57
N VAL A 43 1.42 8.22 17.23
CA VAL A 43 0.37 7.33 16.73
C VAL A 43 -0.95 8.10 16.57
N TYR A 44 -1.32 8.90 17.56
CA TYR A 44 -2.53 9.72 17.48
C TYR A 44 -2.47 10.73 16.35
N LYS A 45 -1.29 11.31 16.06
CA LYS A 45 -1.11 12.21 14.93
C LYS A 45 -1.35 11.50 13.60
N TRP A 46 -0.90 10.26 13.48
CA TRP A 46 -1.18 9.47 12.27
C TRP A 46 -2.68 9.24 12.10
N LEU A 47 -3.34 8.79 13.18
CA LEU A 47 -4.76 8.44 13.13
C LEU A 47 -5.65 9.66 12.88
N SER A 48 -5.23 10.85 13.31
CA SER A 48 -5.99 12.09 13.08
C SER A 48 -5.64 12.79 11.76
N GLY A 49 -4.66 12.26 11.02
CA GLY A 49 -4.25 12.87 9.75
C GLY A 49 -3.37 14.09 9.89
N LYS A 50 -2.85 14.37 11.07
CA LYS A 50 -1.95 15.51 11.29
C LYS A 50 -0.56 15.27 10.72
N SER A 51 -0.13 14.03 10.67
CA SER A 51 1.14 13.64 10.09
C SER A 51 1.05 12.21 9.55
N LEU A 52 1.94 11.89 8.61
CA LEU A 52 2.11 10.52 8.14
C LEU A 52 3.18 9.83 8.98
N PRO A 53 3.09 8.51 9.16
CA PRO A 53 4.23 7.75 9.68
C PRO A 53 5.45 7.95 8.77
N SER A 54 6.64 7.88 9.34
CA SER A 54 7.87 7.84 8.56
C SER A 54 7.90 6.58 7.70
N LEU A 55 8.77 6.55 6.71
CA LEU A 55 8.91 5.36 5.87
C LEU A 55 9.26 4.13 6.69
N GLU A 56 10.14 4.26 7.68
CA GLU A 56 10.50 3.16 8.56
C GLU A 56 9.31 2.68 9.38
N ASN A 57 8.51 3.61 9.91
CA ASN A 57 7.32 3.26 10.67
C ASN A 57 6.25 2.62 9.78
N LEU A 58 6.11 3.09 8.54
CA LEU A 58 5.22 2.45 7.56
C LEU A 58 5.67 1.02 7.28
N LEU A 59 6.97 0.79 7.18
CA LEU A 59 7.50 -0.54 6.95
C LEU A 59 7.18 -1.48 8.13
N ILE A 60 7.31 -0.99 9.35
CA ILE A 60 6.95 -1.75 10.56
C ILE A 60 5.46 -2.08 10.55
N LEU A 61 4.60 -1.09 10.28
CA LEU A 61 3.15 -1.31 10.17
C LEU A 61 2.82 -2.33 9.08
N SER A 62 3.47 -2.23 7.95
CA SER A 62 3.30 -3.16 6.83
C SER A 62 3.58 -4.60 7.26
N LYS A 63 4.67 -4.81 7.97
CA LYS A 63 5.03 -6.14 8.46
C LYS A 63 4.07 -6.64 9.54
N LEU A 64 3.72 -5.76 10.49
CA LEU A 64 2.81 -6.09 11.59
C LEU A 64 1.42 -6.46 11.07
N LEU A 65 0.91 -5.68 10.12
CA LEU A 65 -0.44 -5.86 9.58
C LEU A 65 -0.50 -6.83 8.40
N ASN A 66 0.66 -7.28 7.94
CA ASN A 66 0.79 -8.14 6.76
C ASN A 66 0.07 -7.55 5.53
N ILE A 67 0.34 -6.28 5.27
CA ILE A 67 -0.26 -5.52 4.17
C ILE A 67 0.83 -4.62 3.56
N SER A 68 0.76 -4.36 2.26
CA SER A 68 1.74 -3.51 1.61
C SER A 68 1.60 -2.05 2.07
N ILE A 69 2.71 -1.31 2.04
CA ILE A 69 2.69 0.12 2.35
C ILE A 69 1.70 0.84 1.44
N GLU A 70 1.66 0.48 0.17
CA GLU A 70 0.73 1.07 -0.79
C GLU A 70 -0.73 0.88 -0.39
N ASN A 71 -1.07 -0.24 0.24
CA ASN A 71 -2.43 -0.51 0.72
C ASN A 71 -2.73 0.16 2.07
N ILE A 72 -1.70 0.59 2.80
CA ILE A 72 -1.89 1.41 4.02
C ILE A 72 -2.21 2.85 3.63
N LEU A 73 -1.52 3.39 2.65
CA LEU A 73 -1.68 4.76 2.19
C LEU A 73 -2.95 4.91 1.35
N VAL A 74 -3.62 6.03 1.51
CA VAL A 74 -4.71 6.42 0.62
C VAL A 74 -4.18 7.52 -0.30
N ILE A 75 -4.24 7.26 -1.59
CA ILE A 75 -3.62 8.10 -2.60
C ILE A 75 -4.71 8.72 -3.45
N ASP A 76 -4.57 10.04 -3.69
CA ASP A 76 -5.36 10.73 -4.70
C ASP A 76 -4.54 10.73 -5.99
N GLU A 77 -5.12 10.22 -7.05
CA GLU A 77 -4.41 9.98 -8.30
C GLU A 77 -5.25 10.42 -9.50
N ASP A 78 -4.58 10.73 -10.61
CA ASP A 78 -5.27 11.01 -11.86
C ASP A 78 -5.83 9.69 -12.41
N ILE A 79 -7.10 9.47 -12.10
CA ILE A 79 -7.78 8.20 -12.37
C ILE A 79 -7.76 7.84 -13.85
N ASN A 80 -7.92 8.83 -14.74
CA ASN A 80 -8.00 8.55 -16.17
C ASN A 80 -6.66 8.05 -16.73
N ILE A 81 -5.58 8.73 -16.38
CA ILE A 81 -4.24 8.34 -16.83
C ILE A 81 -3.84 7.00 -16.23
N LEU A 82 -4.07 6.83 -14.92
CA LEU A 82 -3.68 5.61 -14.22
C LEU A 82 -4.49 4.40 -14.64
N ARG A 83 -5.78 4.58 -14.95
CA ARG A 83 -6.58 3.49 -15.50
C ARG A 83 -6.06 3.03 -16.84
N SER A 84 -5.67 3.96 -17.72
CA SER A 84 -5.08 3.62 -19.00
C SER A 84 -3.77 2.86 -18.81
N ILE A 85 -2.90 3.34 -17.96
CA ILE A 85 -1.62 2.69 -17.65
C ILE A 85 -1.83 1.30 -17.07
N ASN A 86 -2.73 1.17 -16.11
CA ASN A 86 -3.02 -0.12 -15.48
C ASN A 86 -3.63 -1.11 -16.45
N THR A 87 -4.52 -0.65 -17.34
CA THR A 87 -5.13 -1.50 -18.35
C THR A 87 -4.07 -2.02 -19.32
N GLN A 88 -3.19 -1.14 -19.79
CA GLN A 88 -2.11 -1.52 -20.69
C GLN A 88 -1.15 -2.49 -20.01
N TRP A 89 -0.79 -2.22 -18.76
CA TRP A 89 0.06 -3.11 -17.98
C TRP A 89 -0.56 -4.50 -17.84
N MET A 90 -1.85 -4.56 -17.52
CA MET A 90 -2.57 -5.83 -17.38
C MET A 90 -2.62 -6.60 -18.68
N LEU A 91 -2.89 -5.92 -19.81
CA LEU A 91 -2.89 -6.54 -21.13
C LEU A 91 -1.52 -7.10 -21.48
N ASN A 92 -0.47 -6.33 -21.23
CA ASN A 92 0.90 -6.78 -21.47
C ASN A 92 1.23 -8.01 -20.62
N ARG A 93 0.81 -8.01 -19.37
CA ARG A 93 1.04 -9.13 -18.47
C ARG A 93 0.28 -10.39 -18.88
N ILE A 94 -0.94 -10.24 -19.33
CA ILE A 94 -1.71 -11.37 -19.87
C ILE A 94 -1.02 -11.96 -21.09
N ASN A 95 -0.55 -11.11 -22.01
CA ASN A 95 0.18 -11.55 -23.19
C ASN A 95 1.47 -12.29 -22.81
N ASP A 96 2.23 -11.77 -21.83
CA ASP A 96 3.44 -12.41 -21.34
C ASP A 96 3.16 -13.79 -20.76
N VAL A 97 2.08 -13.92 -19.99
CA VAL A 97 1.67 -15.20 -19.42
C VAL A 97 1.29 -16.20 -20.52
N LEU A 98 0.55 -15.75 -21.51
CA LEU A 98 0.18 -16.60 -22.65
C LEU A 98 1.41 -17.05 -23.44
N GLU A 99 2.35 -16.16 -23.68
CA GLU A 99 3.61 -16.50 -24.34
C GLU A 99 4.43 -17.51 -23.55
N LEU A 100 4.50 -17.33 -22.23
CA LEU A 100 5.18 -18.27 -21.35
C LEU A 100 4.53 -19.65 -21.39
N GLN A 101 3.20 -19.71 -21.38
CA GLN A 101 2.49 -20.98 -21.48
C GLN A 101 2.75 -21.68 -22.81
N ASN A 102 2.74 -20.92 -23.89
CA ASN A 102 3.04 -21.46 -25.21
C ASN A 102 4.51 -21.92 -25.29
N GLY A 103 5.43 -21.13 -24.73
CA GLY A 103 6.83 -21.51 -24.64
C GLY A 103 7.06 -22.79 -23.83
N ILE A 104 6.38 -22.91 -22.70
CA ILE A 104 6.46 -24.10 -21.85
C ILE A 104 5.94 -25.33 -22.60
N ARG A 105 4.82 -25.20 -23.30
CA ARG A 105 4.29 -26.28 -24.12
C ARG A 105 5.29 -26.73 -25.18
N ASN A 106 5.90 -25.77 -25.86
CA ASN A 106 6.91 -26.03 -26.87
C ASN A 106 8.12 -26.75 -26.28
N TYR A 107 8.58 -26.31 -25.11
CA TYR A 107 9.68 -26.96 -24.42
C TYR A 107 9.34 -28.39 -23.96
N ARG A 108 8.11 -28.63 -23.54
CA ARG A 108 7.66 -29.94 -23.11
C ARG A 108 7.56 -30.93 -24.28
N ILE A 109 7.26 -30.42 -25.43
CA ILE A 109 7.15 -31.23 -26.67
C ILE A 109 8.53 -31.59 -27.20
N ARG A 110 9.49 -30.71 -26.95
CA ARG A 110 10.86 -30.93 -27.35
C ARG A 110 11.54 -31.94 -26.45
#